data_03e419c7e830c9c1142fb5876be0da5d
#
_entry.id   03e419c7e830c9c1142fb5876be0da5d
#
_cell.length_a   1.000
_cell.length_b   1.000
_cell.length_c   1.000
_cell.angle_alpha   90.00
_cell.angle_beta   90.00
_cell.angle_gamma   90.00
#
_symmetry.space_group_name_H-M   'P 1'
#
loop_
_entity.id
_entity.type
_entity.pdbx_description
1 polymer ?
#
loop_
_entity_poly.entity_id
_entity_poly.type
_entity_poly.pdbx_seq_one_letter_code
_entity_poly.pdbx_strand_id
1 'polypeptide(L)'
;TKNLGKMLHIKVTHMETGRVLCDAPFAEIDGMELSEPLKLDVMEVRERLAKLNSADELSNFSALTVAPLEKRCREYEQLRREHGVEFDRLTARYHALCGELGRNPEAVTLERGAVQRLETLSAELEAEIQHAEEQAYINRCIDEVMEEMGYRLIGNRSVVKRSGTRLRSELYSFSDGTLPTSCTLTRMERR
;
A
#
# COMPACT_ATOMS: atom_id res chain seq x y z
N THR A 1 -61.41 -21.87 -3.06
CA THR A 1 -60.82 -21.12 -1.89
C THR A 1 -59.78 -21.92 -1.13
N LYS A 2 -59.87 -23.26 -0.95
CA LYS A 2 -58.91 -24.08 -0.21
C LYS A 2 -57.53 -24.20 -0.92
N ASN A 3 -57.48 -24.19 -2.26
CA ASN A 3 -56.19 -24.27 -3.00
C ASN A 3 -55.39 -22.94 -2.98
N LEU A 4 -56.08 -21.80 -2.92
CA LEU A 4 -55.41 -20.49 -2.87
C LEU A 4 -54.68 -20.28 -1.55
N GLY A 5 -55.29 -20.73 -0.42
CA GLY A 5 -54.63 -20.65 0.90
C GLY A 5 -53.40 -21.55 1.03
N LYS A 6 -53.44 -22.76 0.44
CA LYS A 6 -52.25 -23.64 0.40
C LYS A 6 -51.11 -23.07 -0.46
N MET A 7 -51.44 -22.50 -1.63
CA MET A 7 -50.43 -21.85 -2.49
C MET A 7 -49.81 -20.61 -1.83
N LEU A 8 -50.63 -19.80 -1.13
CA LEU A 8 -50.12 -18.65 -0.38
C LEU A 8 -49.20 -19.10 0.78
N HIS A 9 -49.59 -20.13 1.52
CA HIS A 9 -48.80 -20.65 2.63
C HIS A 9 -47.44 -21.22 2.14
N ILE A 10 -47.45 -21.97 1.04
CA ILE A 10 -46.19 -22.49 0.42
C ILE A 10 -45.31 -21.35 -0.03
N LYS A 11 -45.83 -20.28 -0.68
CA LYS A 11 -45.04 -19.12 -1.09
C LYS A 11 -44.42 -18.37 0.10
N VAL A 12 -45.17 -18.18 1.19
CA VAL A 12 -44.67 -17.52 2.41
C VAL A 12 -43.54 -18.35 3.04
N THR A 13 -43.73 -19.68 3.16
CA THR A 13 -42.71 -20.57 3.72
C THR A 13 -41.44 -20.58 2.88
N HIS A 14 -41.55 -20.57 1.55
CA HIS A 14 -40.37 -20.47 0.66
C HIS A 14 -39.65 -19.12 0.78
N MET A 15 -40.38 -18.03 0.95
CA MET A 15 -39.73 -16.70 1.16
C MET A 15 -39.02 -16.63 2.51
N GLU A 16 -39.63 -17.14 3.60
CA GLU A 16 -39.01 -17.17 4.92
C GLU A 16 -37.73 -18.04 4.90
N THR A 17 -37.77 -19.20 4.28
CA THR A 17 -36.59 -20.09 4.12
C THR A 17 -35.52 -19.40 3.28
N GLY A 18 -35.89 -18.71 2.19
CA GLY A 18 -34.95 -17.96 1.36
C GLY A 18 -34.25 -16.82 2.10
N ARG A 19 -34.97 -16.10 2.97
CA ARG A 19 -34.39 -15.06 3.82
C ARG A 19 -33.42 -15.63 4.85
N VAL A 20 -33.77 -16.69 5.55
CA VAL A 20 -32.91 -17.36 6.51
C VAL A 20 -31.61 -17.82 5.85
N LEU A 21 -31.64 -18.35 4.61
CA LEU A 21 -30.47 -18.73 3.85
C LEU A 21 -29.55 -17.56 3.49
N CYS A 22 -30.14 -16.36 3.32
CA CYS A 22 -29.36 -15.16 3.06
C CYS A 22 -28.83 -14.49 4.34
N ASP A 23 -29.57 -14.58 5.46
CA ASP A 23 -29.24 -13.90 6.72
C ASP A 23 -28.20 -14.67 7.54
N ALA A 24 -28.17 -15.99 7.47
CA ALA A 24 -27.25 -16.82 8.24
C ALA A 24 -25.75 -16.48 8.00
N PRO A 25 -25.27 -16.30 6.75
CA PRO A 25 -23.90 -15.88 6.48
C PRO A 25 -23.53 -14.54 7.11
N PHE A 26 -24.48 -13.58 7.14
CA PHE A 26 -24.21 -12.27 7.73
C PHE A 26 -24.00 -12.30 9.24
N ALA A 27 -24.62 -13.24 9.94
CA ALA A 27 -24.40 -13.42 11.37
C ALA A 27 -22.95 -13.87 11.67
N GLU A 28 -22.36 -14.67 10.79
CA GLU A 28 -20.94 -15.04 10.89
C GLU A 28 -20.04 -13.87 10.51
N ILE A 29 -20.33 -13.17 9.41
CA ILE A 29 -19.58 -12.01 8.91
C ILE A 29 -19.53 -10.88 9.94
N ASP A 30 -20.59 -10.66 10.73
CA ASP A 30 -20.63 -9.63 11.78
C ASP A 30 -19.62 -9.85 12.90
N GLY A 31 -19.15 -11.08 13.08
CA GLY A 31 -18.11 -11.41 14.04
C GLY A 31 -16.68 -11.29 13.51
N MET A 32 -16.50 -11.01 12.22
CA MET A 32 -15.19 -10.97 11.56
C MET A 32 -14.56 -9.58 11.58
N GLU A 33 -13.24 -9.51 11.75
CA GLU A 33 -12.46 -8.28 11.53
C GLU A 33 -12.21 -8.09 10.03
N LEU A 34 -13.02 -7.26 9.39
CA LEU A 34 -12.94 -6.99 7.97
C LEU A 34 -12.24 -5.66 7.67
N SER A 35 -11.63 -5.57 6.48
CA SER A 35 -11.14 -4.31 5.93
C SER A 35 -12.30 -3.37 5.58
N GLU A 36 -12.04 -2.05 5.57
CA GLU A 36 -13.07 -1.06 5.24
C GLU A 36 -13.74 -1.30 3.87
N PRO A 37 -13.02 -1.66 2.78
CA PRO A 37 -13.66 -2.01 1.52
C PRO A 37 -14.63 -3.20 1.64
N LEU A 38 -14.24 -4.27 2.38
CA LEU A 38 -15.13 -5.42 2.58
C LEU A 38 -16.35 -5.08 3.43
N LYS A 39 -16.21 -4.23 4.44
CA LYS A 39 -17.36 -3.74 5.22
C LYS A 39 -18.37 -3.00 4.34
N LEU A 40 -17.88 -2.16 3.43
CA LEU A 40 -18.73 -1.44 2.48
C LEU A 40 -19.45 -2.41 1.53
N ASP A 41 -18.75 -3.41 0.99
CA ASP A 41 -19.33 -4.46 0.16
C ASP A 41 -20.45 -5.21 0.92
N VAL A 42 -20.22 -5.55 2.19
CA VAL A 42 -21.22 -6.22 3.05
C VAL A 42 -22.46 -5.33 3.26
N MET A 43 -22.26 -4.04 3.53
CA MET A 43 -23.36 -3.10 3.70
C MET A 43 -24.20 -2.98 2.41
N GLU A 44 -23.55 -2.83 1.25
CA GLU A 44 -24.23 -2.75 -0.04
C GLU A 44 -25.06 -4.01 -0.33
N VAL A 45 -24.47 -5.19 -0.09
CA VAL A 45 -25.16 -6.46 -0.32
C VAL A 45 -26.36 -6.61 0.61
N ARG A 46 -26.29 -6.19 1.88
CA ARG A 46 -27.43 -6.15 2.81
C ARG A 46 -28.55 -5.22 2.34
N GLU A 47 -28.21 -4.04 1.86
CA GLU A 47 -29.19 -3.10 1.34
C GLU A 47 -29.91 -3.65 0.10
N ARG A 48 -29.18 -4.35 -0.76
CA ARG A 48 -29.77 -5.02 -1.94
C ARG A 48 -30.67 -6.17 -1.52
N LEU A 49 -30.24 -7.00 -0.55
CA LEU A 49 -31.04 -8.10 -0.01
C LEU A 49 -32.39 -7.61 0.55
N ALA A 50 -32.38 -6.49 1.27
CA ALA A 50 -33.56 -5.92 1.89
C ALA A 50 -34.67 -5.52 0.85
N LYS A 51 -34.26 -5.28 -0.40
CA LYS A 51 -35.16 -4.88 -1.50
C LYS A 51 -35.77 -6.08 -2.23
N LEU A 52 -35.31 -7.30 -2.01
CA LEU A 52 -35.78 -8.49 -2.71
C LEU A 52 -37.07 -9.04 -2.06
N ASN A 53 -38.04 -9.35 -2.91
CA ASN A 53 -39.38 -9.78 -2.47
C ASN A 53 -39.84 -11.09 -3.12
N SER A 54 -39.00 -11.77 -3.90
CA SER A 54 -39.31 -13.03 -4.56
C SER A 54 -38.41 -14.15 -4.04
N ALA A 55 -38.95 -15.34 -3.82
CA ALA A 55 -38.17 -16.52 -3.38
C ALA A 55 -37.09 -16.94 -4.39
N ASP A 56 -37.40 -16.83 -5.69
CA ASP A 56 -36.44 -17.15 -6.75
C ASP A 56 -35.31 -16.13 -6.81
N GLU A 57 -35.64 -14.83 -6.63
CA GLU A 57 -34.62 -13.77 -6.54
C GLU A 57 -33.74 -13.95 -5.33
N LEU A 58 -34.30 -14.28 -4.15
CA LEU A 58 -33.53 -14.56 -2.94
C LEU A 58 -32.62 -15.75 -3.10
N SER A 59 -33.05 -16.85 -3.71
CA SER A 59 -32.25 -18.02 -3.97
C SER A 59 -31.06 -17.70 -4.90
N ASN A 60 -31.33 -17.03 -6.01
CA ASN A 60 -30.31 -16.61 -6.96
C ASN A 60 -29.33 -15.62 -6.32
N PHE A 61 -29.83 -14.66 -5.55
CA PHE A 61 -29.00 -13.68 -4.86
C PHE A 61 -28.10 -14.32 -3.81
N SER A 62 -28.61 -15.30 -3.05
CA SER A 62 -27.82 -16.08 -2.10
C SER A 62 -26.65 -16.78 -2.81
N ALA A 63 -26.91 -17.49 -3.89
CA ALA A 63 -25.89 -18.25 -4.60
C ALA A 63 -24.86 -17.37 -5.34
N LEU A 64 -25.32 -16.29 -5.98
CA LEU A 64 -24.47 -15.48 -6.88
C LEU A 64 -23.82 -14.27 -6.20
N THR A 65 -24.34 -13.85 -5.05
CA THR A 65 -23.85 -12.63 -4.38
C THR A 65 -23.41 -12.90 -2.94
N VAL A 66 -24.29 -13.50 -2.11
CA VAL A 66 -24.00 -13.70 -0.68
C VAL A 66 -22.89 -14.73 -0.47
N ALA A 67 -22.97 -15.90 -1.09
CA ALA A 67 -21.97 -16.95 -0.93
C ALA A 67 -20.56 -16.56 -1.41
N PRO A 68 -20.36 -15.89 -2.56
CA PRO A 68 -19.06 -15.35 -2.95
C PRO A 68 -18.53 -14.29 -1.98
N LEU A 69 -19.39 -13.41 -1.45
CA LEU A 69 -19.01 -12.41 -0.46
C LEU A 69 -18.55 -13.07 0.84
N GLU A 70 -19.32 -14.01 1.37
CA GLU A 70 -18.99 -14.79 2.56
C GLU A 70 -17.62 -15.48 2.40
N LYS A 71 -17.38 -16.10 1.26
CA LYS A 71 -16.09 -16.73 0.96
C LYS A 71 -14.93 -15.71 1.01
N ARG A 72 -15.11 -14.52 0.41
CA ARG A 72 -14.11 -13.44 0.46
C ARG A 72 -13.86 -12.97 1.90
N CYS A 73 -14.91 -12.82 2.70
CA CYS A 73 -14.78 -12.43 4.11
C CYS A 73 -14.00 -13.48 4.92
N ARG A 74 -14.31 -14.77 4.74
CA ARG A 74 -13.58 -15.86 5.40
C ARG A 74 -12.11 -15.95 4.96
N GLU A 75 -11.84 -15.77 3.66
CA GLU A 75 -10.46 -15.74 3.14
C GLU A 75 -9.68 -14.56 3.73
N TYR A 76 -10.29 -13.38 3.83
CA TYR A 76 -9.67 -12.22 4.46
C TYR A 76 -9.42 -12.44 5.95
N GLU A 77 -10.39 -12.98 6.69
CA GLU A 77 -10.24 -13.28 8.12
C GLU A 77 -9.11 -14.29 8.36
N GLN A 78 -9.00 -15.30 7.52
CA GLN A 78 -7.92 -16.27 7.60
C GLN A 78 -6.55 -15.59 7.37
N LEU A 79 -6.42 -14.77 6.32
CA LEU A 79 -5.19 -14.01 6.05
C LEU A 79 -4.85 -13.06 7.21
N ARG A 80 -5.87 -12.43 7.81
CA ARG A 80 -5.69 -11.54 8.95
C ARG A 80 -5.18 -12.28 10.18
N ARG A 81 -5.69 -13.49 10.46
CA ARG A 81 -5.20 -14.35 11.55
C ARG A 81 -3.77 -14.85 11.32
N GLU A 82 -3.44 -15.22 10.09
CA GLU A 82 -2.13 -15.79 9.74
C GLU A 82 -1.04 -14.74 9.62
N HIS A 83 -1.35 -13.59 9.01
CA HIS A 83 -0.36 -12.60 8.60
C HIS A 83 -0.63 -11.19 9.12
N GLY A 84 -1.73 -10.95 9.84
CA GLY A 84 -2.18 -9.59 10.20
C GLY A 84 -1.14 -8.81 11.00
N VAL A 85 -0.54 -9.41 12.02
CA VAL A 85 0.47 -8.73 12.87
C VAL A 85 1.71 -8.35 12.04
N GLU A 86 2.18 -9.26 11.19
CA GLU A 86 3.34 -9.02 10.34
C GLU A 86 3.03 -7.98 9.26
N PHE A 87 1.85 -8.06 8.67
CA PHE A 87 1.37 -7.06 7.70
C PHE A 87 1.31 -5.66 8.31
N ASP A 88 0.75 -5.51 9.51
CA ASP A 88 0.67 -4.21 10.18
C ASP A 88 2.06 -3.65 10.52
N ARG A 89 2.98 -4.51 10.98
CA ARG A 89 4.37 -4.16 11.27
C ARG A 89 5.09 -3.66 10.01
N LEU A 90 4.97 -4.39 8.90
CA LEU A 90 5.61 -4.04 7.63
C LEU A 90 4.98 -2.79 7.00
N THR A 91 3.67 -2.62 7.12
CA THR A 91 2.98 -1.40 6.67
C THR A 91 3.49 -0.17 7.43
N ALA A 92 3.61 -0.26 8.75
CA ALA A 92 4.15 0.83 9.55
C ALA A 92 5.61 1.16 9.17
N ARG A 93 6.46 0.13 8.94
CA ARG A 93 7.84 0.31 8.47
C ARG A 93 7.89 0.99 7.10
N TYR A 94 7.10 0.50 6.14
CA TYR A 94 7.00 1.08 4.79
C TYR A 94 6.57 2.55 4.82
N HIS A 95 5.56 2.89 5.65
CA HIS A 95 5.12 4.27 5.81
C HIS A 95 6.19 5.17 6.42
N ALA A 96 6.95 4.67 7.40
CA ALA A 96 8.07 5.41 8.00
C ALA A 96 9.16 5.72 6.96
N LEU A 97 9.58 4.72 6.17
CA LEU A 97 10.57 4.88 5.09
C LEU A 97 10.09 5.86 4.00
N CYS A 98 8.81 5.78 3.62
CA CYS A 98 8.22 6.76 2.71
C CYS A 98 8.29 8.18 3.29
N GLY A 99 8.01 8.33 4.61
CA GLY A 99 8.10 9.61 5.31
C GLY A 99 9.50 10.20 5.31
N GLU A 100 10.55 9.39 5.52
CA GLU A 100 11.96 9.81 5.47
C GLU A 100 12.34 10.33 4.08
N LEU A 101 11.79 9.74 3.02
CA LEU A 101 12.02 10.16 1.64
C LEU A 101 11.06 11.25 1.16
N GLY A 102 10.14 11.73 2.02
CA GLY A 102 9.12 12.71 1.65
C GLY A 102 8.13 12.21 0.59
N ARG A 103 7.88 10.90 0.52
CA ARG A 103 6.98 10.25 -0.43
C ARG A 103 5.64 9.90 0.23
N ASN A 104 4.58 9.92 -0.56
CA ASN A 104 3.30 9.38 -0.11
C ASN A 104 3.30 7.87 -0.26
N PRO A 105 2.96 7.10 0.80
CA PRO A 105 2.90 5.66 0.71
C PRO A 105 1.75 5.21 -0.20
N GLU A 106 1.99 4.15 -0.98
CA GLU A 106 0.95 3.46 -1.73
C GLU A 106 0.08 2.65 -0.76
N ALA A 107 -1.24 2.67 -0.95
CA ALA A 107 -2.13 1.85 -0.15
C ALA A 107 -1.99 0.37 -0.54
N VAL A 108 -1.51 -0.43 0.39
CA VAL A 108 -1.42 -1.89 0.23
C VAL A 108 -2.52 -2.54 1.05
N THR A 109 -3.32 -3.38 0.41
CA THR A 109 -4.38 -4.16 1.08
C THR A 109 -3.86 -5.54 1.46
N LEU A 110 -4.38 -6.12 2.56
CA LEU A 110 -4.03 -7.48 2.98
C LEU A 110 -4.65 -8.49 2.01
N GLU A 111 -3.81 -9.05 1.17
CA GLU A 111 -4.11 -10.11 0.20
C GLU A 111 -2.94 -11.09 0.11
N ARG A 112 -3.10 -12.16 -0.66
CA ARG A 112 -2.01 -13.13 -0.86
C ARG A 112 -0.79 -12.44 -1.47
N GLY A 113 0.36 -12.58 -0.80
CA GLY A 113 1.61 -11.95 -1.23
C GLY A 113 1.79 -10.49 -0.78
N ALA A 114 0.85 -9.90 -0.03
CA ALA A 114 0.98 -8.52 0.46
C ALA A 114 2.18 -8.33 1.39
N VAL A 115 2.49 -9.32 2.22
CA VAL A 115 3.65 -9.33 3.11
C VAL A 115 4.94 -9.24 2.28
N GLN A 116 5.11 -10.12 1.29
CA GLN A 116 6.29 -10.14 0.41
C GLN A 116 6.41 -8.84 -0.39
N ARG A 117 5.28 -8.29 -0.84
CA ARG A 117 5.27 -6.99 -1.54
C ARG A 117 5.77 -5.87 -0.63
N LEU A 118 5.30 -5.79 0.62
CA LEU A 118 5.75 -4.79 1.59
C LEU A 118 7.22 -4.97 1.96
N GLU A 119 7.72 -6.20 2.09
CA GLU A 119 9.14 -6.48 2.30
C GLU A 119 9.98 -5.96 1.14
N THR A 120 9.57 -6.24 -0.11
CA THR A 120 10.28 -5.77 -1.30
C THR A 120 10.30 -4.25 -1.38
N LEU A 121 9.13 -3.60 -1.22
CA LEU A 121 9.02 -2.14 -1.23
C LEU A 121 9.86 -1.49 -0.13
N SER A 122 9.87 -2.07 1.07
CA SER A 122 10.68 -1.56 2.18
C SER A 122 12.18 -1.71 1.91
N ALA A 123 12.61 -2.85 1.37
CA ALA A 123 14.01 -3.09 1.01
C ALA A 123 14.52 -2.13 -0.08
N GLU A 124 13.68 -1.82 -1.08
CA GLU A 124 14.01 -0.85 -2.13
C GLU A 124 14.21 0.55 -1.56
N LEU A 125 13.31 1.00 -0.66
CA LEU A 125 13.43 2.31 -0.01
C LEU A 125 14.65 2.38 0.92
N GLU A 126 14.93 1.32 1.69
CA GLU A 126 16.12 1.25 2.55
C GLU A 126 17.41 1.33 1.75
N ALA A 127 17.48 0.62 0.61
CA ALA A 127 18.63 0.70 -0.28
C ALA A 127 18.82 2.12 -0.85
N GLU A 128 17.73 2.82 -1.14
CA GLU A 128 17.77 4.21 -1.61
C GLU A 128 18.28 5.16 -0.50
N ILE A 129 17.79 5.02 0.73
CA ILE A 129 18.22 5.81 1.89
C ILE A 129 19.71 5.56 2.14
N GLN A 130 20.13 4.29 2.21
CA GLN A 130 21.53 3.93 2.42
C GLN A 130 22.43 4.51 1.33
N HIS A 131 22.03 4.43 0.07
CA HIS A 131 22.78 5.03 -1.03
C HIS A 131 22.92 6.55 -0.90
N ALA A 132 21.85 7.24 -0.49
CA ALA A 132 21.89 8.69 -0.25
C ALA A 132 22.83 9.04 0.91
N GLU A 133 22.81 8.28 1.99
CA GLU A 133 23.71 8.46 3.14
C GLU A 133 25.18 8.22 2.76
N GLU A 134 25.47 7.15 2.00
CA GLU A 134 26.82 6.87 1.48
C GLU A 134 27.32 8.01 0.60
N GLN A 135 26.48 8.54 -0.28
CA GLN A 135 26.84 9.69 -1.13
C GLN A 135 27.09 10.96 -0.29
N ALA A 136 26.26 11.21 0.71
CA ALA A 136 26.44 12.34 1.63
C ALA A 136 27.74 12.22 2.43
N TYR A 137 28.07 11.00 2.89
CA TYR A 137 29.32 10.72 3.57
C TYR A 137 30.53 10.96 2.67
N ILE A 138 30.55 10.39 1.45
CA ILE A 138 31.63 10.58 0.47
C ILE A 138 31.82 12.07 0.17
N ASN A 139 30.71 12.81 -0.03
CA ASN A 139 30.77 14.24 -0.29
C ASN A 139 31.45 14.98 0.87
N ARG A 140 31.05 14.68 2.11
CA ARG A 140 31.64 15.30 3.31
C ARG A 140 33.15 15.00 3.42
N CYS A 141 33.58 13.73 3.22
CA CYS A 141 35.00 13.37 3.25
C CYS A 141 35.81 14.13 2.19
N ILE A 142 35.23 14.35 1.01
CA ILE A 142 35.93 15.11 -0.04
C ILE A 142 36.01 16.59 0.34
N ASP A 143 34.92 17.16 0.88
CA ASP A 143 34.94 18.56 1.34
C ASP A 143 35.99 18.76 2.44
N GLU A 144 36.10 17.85 3.42
CA GLU A 144 37.10 17.85 4.47
C GLU A 144 38.53 17.80 3.91
N VAL A 145 38.82 16.87 2.98
CA VAL A 145 40.14 16.76 2.34
C VAL A 145 40.47 18.02 1.53
N MET A 146 39.48 18.58 0.80
CA MET A 146 39.69 19.80 0.03
C MET A 146 39.99 20.99 0.96
N GLU A 147 39.34 21.06 2.10
CA GLU A 147 39.57 22.10 3.11
C GLU A 147 40.94 21.97 3.76
N GLU A 148 41.36 20.74 4.11
CA GLU A 148 42.71 20.46 4.61
C GLU A 148 43.81 20.86 3.60
N MET A 149 43.54 20.71 2.30
CA MET A 149 44.42 21.15 1.22
C MET A 149 44.40 22.66 0.98
N GLY A 150 43.57 23.41 1.74
CA GLY A 150 43.44 24.86 1.61
C GLY A 150 42.43 25.32 0.55
N TYR A 151 41.63 24.40 0.02
CA TYR A 151 40.55 24.74 -0.91
C TYR A 151 39.25 25.01 -0.17
N ARG A 152 38.51 26.00 -0.64
CA ARG A 152 37.18 26.32 -0.14
C ARG A 152 36.12 26.11 -1.22
N LEU A 153 35.02 25.43 -0.89
CA LEU A 153 33.88 25.31 -1.79
C LEU A 153 33.23 26.69 -2.05
N ILE A 154 33.23 27.12 -3.31
CA ILE A 154 32.64 28.39 -3.71
C ILE A 154 31.37 28.26 -4.54
N GLY A 155 31.05 27.05 -5.00
CA GLY A 155 29.82 26.81 -5.74
C GLY A 155 29.63 25.33 -6.11
N ASN A 156 28.38 24.97 -6.32
CA ASN A 156 28.03 23.66 -6.87
C ASN A 156 27.05 23.82 -8.03
N ARG A 157 27.11 22.93 -8.99
CA ARG A 157 26.18 22.88 -10.12
C ARG A 157 25.78 21.43 -10.39
N SER A 158 24.48 21.19 -10.41
CA SER A 158 23.92 19.90 -10.83
C SER A 158 23.45 19.98 -12.28
N VAL A 159 23.86 19.03 -13.11
CA VAL A 159 23.45 18.93 -14.50
C VAL A 159 22.89 17.54 -14.78
N VAL A 160 21.70 17.46 -15.33
CA VAL A 160 21.09 16.21 -15.77
C VAL A 160 21.30 16.07 -17.27
N LYS A 161 22.02 15.03 -17.69
CA LYS A 161 22.19 14.70 -19.11
C LYS A 161 20.90 14.13 -19.69
N ARG A 162 20.74 14.21 -21.01
CA ARG A 162 19.63 13.57 -21.75
C ARG A 162 19.51 12.05 -21.49
N SER A 163 20.59 11.41 -21.12
CA SER A 163 20.64 9.98 -20.71
C SER A 163 20.04 9.70 -19.32
N GLY A 164 19.59 10.73 -18.60
CA GLY A 164 19.12 10.61 -17.22
C GLY A 164 20.25 10.61 -16.17
N THR A 165 21.52 10.60 -16.59
CA THR A 165 22.67 10.66 -15.70
C THR A 165 22.77 12.05 -15.06
N ARG A 166 22.78 12.11 -13.73
CA ARG A 166 23.08 13.33 -13.00
C ARG A 166 24.59 13.49 -12.84
N LEU A 167 25.06 14.69 -13.14
CA LEU A 167 26.42 15.11 -12.85
C LEU A 167 26.35 16.23 -11.85
N ARG A 168 27.04 16.06 -10.72
CA ARG A 168 27.28 17.13 -9.76
C ARG A 168 28.69 17.67 -9.99
N SER A 169 28.81 18.95 -10.22
CA SER A 169 30.06 19.66 -10.39
C SER A 169 30.23 20.64 -9.24
N GLU A 170 31.31 20.49 -8.48
CA GLU A 170 31.65 21.33 -7.34
C GLU A 170 32.89 22.15 -7.67
N LEU A 171 32.81 23.45 -7.43
CA LEU A 171 33.89 24.39 -7.69
C LEU A 171 34.54 24.76 -6.35
N TYR A 172 35.82 24.45 -6.22
CA TYR A 172 36.64 24.79 -5.07
C TYR A 172 37.61 25.88 -5.44
N SER A 173 37.90 26.80 -4.54
CA SER A 173 38.88 27.87 -4.68
C SER A 173 39.97 27.68 -3.63
N PHE A 174 41.19 27.74 -4.07
CA PHE A 174 42.37 27.83 -3.21
C PHE A 174 42.88 29.26 -3.20
N SER A 175 43.13 29.79 -2.02
CA SER A 175 43.73 31.14 -1.86
C SER A 175 44.89 31.06 -0.88
N ASP A 176 46.09 31.17 -1.44
CA ASP A 176 47.35 31.33 -0.68
C ASP A 176 47.78 32.82 -0.52
N GLY A 177 46.91 33.70 -0.95
CA GLY A 177 47.13 35.14 -0.90
C GLY A 177 47.84 35.74 -2.13
N THR A 178 48.23 34.90 -3.10
CA THR A 178 48.97 35.38 -4.30
C THR A 178 48.10 35.30 -5.57
N LEU A 179 47.47 34.18 -5.86
CA LEU A 179 46.54 34.04 -7.00
C LEU A 179 45.44 33.00 -6.67
N PRO A 180 44.16 33.28 -6.99
CA PRO A 180 43.11 32.31 -6.80
C PRO A 180 43.23 31.19 -7.83
N THR A 181 43.47 29.97 -7.33
CA THR A 181 43.43 28.74 -8.13
C THR A 181 42.09 28.06 -7.89
N SER A 182 41.38 27.73 -8.95
CA SER A 182 40.11 27.00 -8.86
C SER A 182 40.21 25.61 -9.47
N CYS A 183 39.62 24.63 -8.85
CA CYS A 183 39.46 23.28 -9.41
C CYS A 183 37.95 22.90 -9.43
N THR A 184 37.59 22.08 -10.40
CA THR A 184 36.23 21.60 -10.55
C THR A 184 36.24 20.09 -10.42
N LEU A 185 35.53 19.56 -9.45
CA LEU A 185 35.24 18.13 -9.30
C LEU A 185 33.88 17.82 -9.91
N THR A 186 33.86 16.90 -10.87
CA THR A 186 32.62 16.45 -11.48
C THR A 186 32.39 14.99 -11.14
N ARG A 187 31.25 14.69 -10.54
CA ARG A 187 30.85 13.35 -10.12
C ARG A 187 29.66 12.87 -10.90
N MET A 188 29.63 11.56 -11.18
CA MET A 188 28.46 10.90 -11.71
C MET A 188 27.64 10.37 -10.52
N GLU A 189 26.42 10.89 -10.39
CA GLU A 189 25.43 10.30 -9.47
C GLU A 189 24.76 9.12 -10.21
N ARG A 190 24.95 7.90 -9.75
CA ARG A 190 24.22 6.73 -10.24
C ARG A 190 22.82 6.76 -9.61
N ARG A 191 21.81 6.46 -10.42
CA ARG A 191 20.45 6.18 -9.94
C ARG A 191 20.39 4.78 -9.39
#